data_d6ff2aaff731b1d2b491e4ef15bdf119
#
_entry.id   d6ff2aaff731b1d2b491e4ef15bdf119
#
_cell.length_a   1.000
_cell.length_b   1.000
_cell.length_c   1.000
_cell.angle_alpha   90.00
_cell.angle_beta   90.00
_cell.angle_gamma   90.00
#
_symmetry.space_group_name_H-M   'P 1'
#
loop_
_entity.id
_entity.type
_entity.pdbx_description
1 polymer ?
#
loop_
_entity_poly.entity_id
_entity_poly.type
_entity_poly.pdbx_seq_one_letter_code
_entity_poly.pdbx_strand_id
1 'polypeptide(L)'
;MQILLIEDDAMMGSTLTQGLSDLGLPPTELFHCKEIASLPALLRQHAFDAILCRQYHHQAHEGVRLLHEAHHLGLLAPGCVLLLLEQDEDTGQFPPSDLYFALRLAVPFTTEQLAHSLQALLALTTVTRPLATPMALREWRSACAQCEDLLYRHASHKGLEAQMDRVKGYMLLQAGERVQAAQHYAICTTEHDAWWPRQGLNQALLGLNRVESAHKDLARNRERLPPVIHQALVLACQLHEAQWDPAWETLSGLLHRCPWQPQWRQVAILLALLRRDEGQVLAQASDFILRYFPKQTFRHSVERCLLDATLAVLWHPPGEARVHGLQQALEEPGQQAVTLRAHEEGLLRALMLGLDYRFDGALMLLAKHPPEAARDNHLNQLLGVAVSQFCGLPHHAQRYLAQLGQYQGPVAQTPLLQGLILQVVDDLARQLAQREQQLTQLREERQRAMTTGQLQLAVQSALTLQERFPAQAGDAWQLLVLLTQCWPAGMAAPAVARLVDRLEQRLNHSAAFLEHHGNAYRETLQQVRSHLAPKLPPLGPHQGL
;
A
#
# COMPACT_ATOMS: atom_id res chain seq x y z
N MET A 1 18.84 14.98 24.27
CA MET A 1 17.61 15.20 23.45
C MET A 1 18.08 15.61 22.05
N GLN A 2 17.65 14.92 20.97
CA GLN A 2 18.06 15.26 19.62
C GLN A 2 16.92 15.99 18.89
N ILE A 3 17.21 17.16 18.35
CA ILE A 3 16.25 18.00 17.64
C ILE A 3 16.70 18.20 16.21
N LEU A 4 15.79 18.00 15.25
CA LEU A 4 16.00 18.26 13.85
C LEU A 4 15.28 19.54 13.42
N LEU A 5 16.01 20.46 12.81
CA LEU A 5 15.47 21.67 12.18
C LEU A 5 15.47 21.47 10.66
N ILE A 6 14.30 21.51 10.05
CA ILE A 6 14.11 21.44 8.59
C ILE A 6 13.70 22.85 8.12
N GLU A 7 14.69 23.63 7.69
CA GLU A 7 14.51 25.01 7.28
C GLU A 7 15.60 25.40 6.26
N ASP A 8 15.20 25.95 5.13
CA ASP A 8 16.08 26.39 4.05
C ASP A 8 16.41 27.89 4.11
N ASP A 9 15.59 28.69 4.82
CA ASP A 9 15.85 30.09 5.08
C ASP A 9 16.89 30.25 6.19
N ALA A 10 18.05 30.80 5.84
CA ALA A 10 19.17 30.98 6.77
C ALA A 10 18.83 31.89 7.96
N MET A 11 18.00 32.92 7.76
CA MET A 11 17.61 33.86 8.80
C MET A 11 16.64 33.21 9.78
N MET A 12 15.62 32.51 9.28
CA MET A 12 14.68 31.74 10.09
C MET A 12 15.39 30.64 10.86
N GLY A 13 16.26 29.86 10.18
CA GLY A 13 17.05 28.81 10.80
C GLY A 13 17.94 29.34 11.94
N SER A 14 18.57 30.50 11.75
CA SER A 14 19.36 31.18 12.79
C SER A 14 18.50 31.62 13.99
N THR A 15 17.31 32.19 13.72
CA THR A 15 16.38 32.61 14.76
C THR A 15 15.89 31.45 15.63
N LEU A 16 15.52 30.33 14.98
CA LEU A 16 15.09 29.11 15.68
C LEU A 16 16.23 28.47 16.50
N THR A 17 17.43 28.43 15.92
CA THR A 17 18.63 27.92 16.58
C THR A 17 18.96 28.76 17.82
N GLN A 18 18.93 30.10 17.71
CA GLN A 18 19.19 30.98 18.83
C GLN A 18 18.12 30.81 19.92
N GLY A 19 16.84 30.75 19.55
CA GLY A 19 15.75 30.53 20.52
C GLY A 19 15.88 29.21 21.31
N LEU A 20 16.32 28.13 20.65
CA LEU A 20 16.60 26.85 21.31
C LEU A 20 17.85 26.93 22.22
N SER A 21 18.88 27.63 21.79
CA SER A 21 20.10 27.83 22.58
C SER A 21 19.82 28.68 23.83
N ASP A 22 19.00 29.71 23.71
CA ASP A 22 18.57 30.55 24.83
C ASP A 22 17.77 29.77 25.89
N LEU A 23 17.12 28.68 25.49
CA LEU A 23 16.43 27.71 26.36
C LEU A 23 17.36 26.61 26.92
N GLY A 24 18.66 26.70 26.66
CA GLY A 24 19.68 25.80 27.20
C GLY A 24 19.92 24.52 26.40
N LEU A 25 19.43 24.43 25.16
CA LEU A 25 19.73 23.29 24.30
C LEU A 25 21.17 23.39 23.77
N PRO A 26 22.04 22.39 24.00
CA PRO A 26 23.41 22.41 23.50
C PRO A 26 23.43 22.26 21.97
N PRO A 27 24.33 22.98 21.26
CA PRO A 27 24.43 22.91 19.80
C PRO A 27 24.69 21.50 19.24
N THR A 28 25.29 20.62 20.05
CA THR A 28 25.59 19.22 19.68
C THR A 28 24.33 18.34 19.58
N GLU A 29 23.21 18.78 20.08
CA GLU A 29 21.93 18.10 20.02
C GLU A 29 21.00 18.65 18.93
N LEU A 30 21.41 19.70 18.21
CA LEU A 30 20.65 20.34 17.15
C LEU A 30 21.23 19.95 15.78
N PHE A 31 20.40 19.35 14.96
CA PHE A 31 20.71 18.98 13.58
C PHE A 31 19.96 19.91 12.63
N HIS A 32 20.64 20.47 11.65
CA HIS A 32 20.02 21.36 10.67
C HIS A 32 20.03 20.72 9.28
N CYS A 33 18.86 20.41 8.77
CA CYS A 33 18.65 19.93 7.41
C CYS A 33 18.28 21.13 6.51
N LYS A 34 19.27 21.65 5.80
CA LYS A 34 19.08 22.75 4.82
C LYS A 34 18.63 22.22 3.46
N GLU A 35 19.08 21.03 3.11
CA GLU A 35 18.74 20.37 1.85
C GLU A 35 17.77 19.24 2.12
N ILE A 36 16.54 19.39 1.63
CA ILE A 36 15.46 18.39 1.80
C ILE A 36 15.89 17.00 1.29
N ALA A 37 16.73 16.94 0.25
CA ALA A 37 17.26 15.69 -0.28
C ALA A 37 18.05 14.86 0.74
N SER A 38 18.65 15.49 1.74
CA SER A 38 19.43 14.81 2.81
C SER A 38 18.55 14.28 3.95
N LEU A 39 17.29 14.72 4.06
CA LEU A 39 16.38 14.39 5.15
C LEU A 39 16.19 12.87 5.35
N PRO A 40 15.98 12.04 4.30
CA PRO A 40 15.81 10.60 4.50
C PRO A 40 17.03 9.91 5.09
N ALA A 41 18.22 10.38 4.75
CA ALA A 41 19.47 9.85 5.30
C ALA A 41 19.60 10.20 6.79
N LEU A 42 19.31 11.45 7.15
CA LEU A 42 19.31 11.89 8.55
C LEU A 42 18.32 11.12 9.41
N LEU A 43 17.07 10.94 8.93
CA LEU A 43 16.03 10.21 9.65
C LEU A 43 16.32 8.70 9.80
N ARG A 44 17.16 8.12 8.93
CA ARG A 44 17.61 6.72 9.08
C ARG A 44 18.78 6.57 10.03
N GLN A 45 19.60 7.60 10.15
CA GLN A 45 20.83 7.57 10.99
C GLN A 45 20.53 7.98 12.44
N HIS A 46 19.55 8.84 12.64
CA HIS A 46 19.22 9.42 13.94
C HIS A 46 17.76 9.27 14.29
N ALA A 47 17.48 8.97 15.55
CA ALA A 47 16.14 9.04 16.13
C ALA A 47 15.98 10.41 16.81
N PHE A 48 15.12 11.26 16.26
CA PHE A 48 14.89 12.61 16.79
C PHE A 48 13.77 12.60 17.80
N ASP A 49 13.98 13.29 18.93
CA ASP A 49 12.96 13.52 19.96
C ASP A 49 11.97 14.63 19.53
N ALA A 50 12.44 15.61 18.76
CA ALA A 50 11.61 16.66 18.20
C ALA A 50 12.08 17.08 16.79
N ILE A 51 11.13 17.56 15.97
CA ILE A 51 11.39 18.10 14.64
C ILE A 51 10.66 19.43 14.49
N LEU A 52 11.41 20.46 14.11
CA LEU A 52 10.86 21.75 13.70
C LEU A 52 10.85 21.78 12.17
N CYS A 53 9.70 22.04 11.58
CA CYS A 53 9.55 22.02 10.13
C CYS A 53 8.70 23.16 9.63
N ARG A 54 9.16 23.88 8.62
CA ARG A 54 8.35 24.84 7.90
C ARG A 54 7.37 24.12 6.97
N GLN A 55 6.11 24.58 6.94
CA GLN A 55 5.07 24.02 6.08
C GLN A 55 5.44 24.13 4.60
N TYR A 56 5.98 25.29 4.21
CA TYR A 56 6.33 25.60 2.83
C TYR A 56 7.84 25.72 2.66
N HIS A 57 8.39 24.97 1.74
CA HIS A 57 9.72 25.16 1.18
C HIS A 57 9.57 25.49 -0.30
N HIS A 58 10.22 26.56 -0.78
CA HIS A 58 10.19 26.99 -2.19
C HIS A 58 8.78 27.08 -2.81
N GLN A 59 7.81 27.65 -2.06
CA GLN A 59 6.41 27.83 -2.49
C GLN A 59 5.60 26.51 -2.70
N ALA A 60 6.09 25.38 -2.24
CA ALA A 60 5.38 24.10 -2.25
C ALA A 60 5.19 23.58 -0.82
N HIS A 61 4.14 22.80 -0.58
CA HIS A 61 3.87 22.14 0.74
C HIS A 61 4.88 21.03 1.05
N GLU A 62 6.15 21.23 0.81
CA GLU A 62 7.14 20.16 0.84
C GLU A 62 7.45 19.66 2.26
N GLY A 63 7.49 20.56 3.26
CA GLY A 63 7.83 20.18 4.63
C GLY A 63 6.82 19.22 5.26
N VAL A 64 5.52 19.57 5.21
CA VAL A 64 4.45 18.71 5.74
C VAL A 64 4.35 17.42 4.94
N ARG A 65 4.48 17.47 3.61
CA ARG A 65 4.53 16.29 2.75
C ARG A 65 5.63 15.31 3.18
N LEU A 66 6.84 15.81 3.38
CA LEU A 66 7.99 15.01 3.78
C LEU A 66 7.79 14.35 5.14
N LEU A 67 7.19 15.07 6.09
CA LEU A 67 6.87 14.50 7.41
C LEU A 67 5.82 13.40 7.32
N HIS A 68 4.77 13.57 6.52
CA HIS A 68 3.79 12.51 6.27
C HIS A 68 4.42 11.28 5.59
N GLU A 69 5.27 11.49 4.60
CA GLU A 69 6.00 10.39 3.96
C GLU A 69 6.95 9.70 4.95
N ALA A 70 7.71 10.46 5.72
CA ALA A 70 8.61 9.92 6.73
C ALA A 70 7.86 9.12 7.81
N HIS A 71 6.71 9.62 8.26
CA HIS A 71 5.83 8.92 9.19
C HIS A 71 5.30 7.62 8.56
N HIS A 72 4.80 7.69 7.35
CA HIS A 72 4.29 6.53 6.61
C HIS A 72 5.36 5.44 6.40
N LEU A 73 6.61 5.84 6.21
CA LEU A 73 7.76 4.93 6.06
C LEU A 73 8.31 4.42 7.40
N GLY A 74 7.74 4.87 8.54
CA GLY A 74 8.24 4.51 9.87
C GLY A 74 9.62 5.10 10.18
N LEU A 75 9.99 6.21 9.53
CA LEU A 75 11.26 6.92 9.76
C LEU A 75 11.17 7.91 10.92
N LEU A 76 9.97 8.30 11.34
CA LEU A 76 9.76 9.12 12.53
C LEU A 76 9.70 8.22 13.75
N ALA A 77 10.47 8.57 14.78
CA ALA A 77 10.42 7.84 16.04
C ALA A 77 9.02 7.98 16.67
N PRO A 78 8.43 6.91 17.20
CA PRO A 78 7.21 7.02 18.00
C PRO A 78 7.46 7.94 19.18
N GLY A 79 6.57 8.92 19.39
CA GLY A 79 6.75 9.94 20.43
C GLY A 79 7.56 11.16 19.99
N CYS A 80 8.06 11.22 18.76
CA CYS A 80 8.68 12.43 18.22
C CYS A 80 7.66 13.58 18.19
N VAL A 81 8.05 14.74 18.74
CA VAL A 81 7.21 15.94 18.78
C VAL A 81 7.52 16.83 17.58
N LEU A 82 6.48 17.27 16.88
CA LEU A 82 6.62 18.17 15.74
C LEU A 82 6.24 19.60 16.13
N LEU A 83 7.02 20.58 15.67
CA LEU A 83 6.62 21.99 15.64
C LEU A 83 6.54 22.43 14.20
N LEU A 84 5.31 22.65 13.73
CA LEU A 84 5.03 23.10 12.36
C LEU A 84 4.97 24.62 12.33
N LEU A 85 5.76 25.24 11.44
CA LEU A 85 5.73 26.67 11.15
C LEU A 85 4.77 26.88 9.98
N GLU A 86 3.59 27.45 10.24
CA GLU A 86 2.48 27.57 9.27
C GLU A 86 2.22 29.02 8.90
N GLN A 87 1.82 29.29 7.66
CA GLN A 87 1.26 30.56 7.27
C GLN A 87 -0.23 30.61 7.64
N ASP A 88 -0.70 31.77 8.13
CA ASP A 88 -2.02 31.94 8.79
C ASP A 88 -3.23 31.56 7.90
N GLU A 89 -3.07 31.59 6.58
CA GLU A 89 -4.16 31.36 5.63
C GLU A 89 -4.53 29.88 5.45
N ASP A 90 -3.70 28.95 5.93
CA ASP A 90 -3.82 27.51 5.61
C ASP A 90 -4.06 26.57 6.81
N THR A 91 -4.38 27.12 7.99
CA THR A 91 -4.57 26.33 9.23
C THR A 91 -5.63 25.22 9.15
N GLY A 92 -6.45 25.19 8.10
CA GLY A 92 -7.48 24.18 7.87
C GLY A 92 -7.17 23.12 6.83
N GLN A 93 -6.13 23.32 5.98
CA GLN A 93 -5.93 22.44 4.83
C GLN A 93 -5.15 21.16 5.15
N PHE A 94 -4.29 21.16 6.17
CA PHE A 94 -3.38 20.04 6.46
C PHE A 94 -3.31 19.72 7.95
N PRO A 95 -4.42 19.23 8.55
CA PRO A 95 -4.30 18.72 9.90
C PRO A 95 -3.39 17.50 9.83
N PRO A 96 -2.30 17.47 10.61
CA PRO A 96 -1.51 16.27 10.79
C PRO A 96 -2.31 15.27 11.61
N SER A 97 -3.36 14.71 10.99
CA SER A 97 -4.25 13.75 11.63
C SER A 97 -3.50 12.50 12.09
N ASP A 98 -2.36 12.24 11.45
CA ASP A 98 -1.54 11.05 11.66
C ASP A 98 -0.26 11.36 12.47
N LEU A 99 -0.01 12.66 12.78
CA LEU A 99 1.16 13.09 13.55
C LEU A 99 0.68 13.45 14.96
N TYR A 100 0.90 12.57 15.90
CA TYR A 100 0.25 12.57 17.23
C TYR A 100 0.66 13.73 18.12
N PHE A 101 1.93 14.12 18.08
CA PHE A 101 2.48 15.21 18.87
C PHE A 101 2.86 16.37 17.95
N ALA A 102 1.89 17.14 17.52
CA ALA A 102 2.15 18.29 16.66
C ALA A 102 1.71 19.59 17.32
N LEU A 103 2.66 20.48 17.48
CA LEU A 103 2.46 21.89 17.82
C LEU A 103 2.50 22.74 16.57
N ARG A 104 1.89 23.92 16.61
CA ARG A 104 1.83 24.86 15.49
C ARG A 104 2.27 26.24 15.93
N LEU A 105 3.02 26.91 15.08
CA LEU A 105 3.41 28.29 15.25
C LEU A 105 3.13 29.04 13.93
N ALA A 106 2.22 30.01 13.99
CA ALA A 106 1.89 30.85 12.84
C ALA A 106 3.07 31.77 12.46
N VAL A 107 3.34 31.91 11.19
CA VAL A 107 4.36 32.82 10.64
C VAL A 107 3.65 33.97 9.90
N PRO A 108 3.94 35.25 10.22
CA PRO A 108 5.01 35.74 11.11
C PRO A 108 4.66 35.61 12.60
N PHE A 109 5.65 35.39 13.44
CA PHE A 109 5.53 35.29 14.90
C PHE A 109 6.37 36.36 15.61
N THR A 110 5.99 36.67 16.83
CA THR A 110 6.79 37.50 17.75
C THR A 110 7.83 36.64 18.49
N THR A 111 8.87 37.28 19.04
CA THR A 111 9.87 36.59 19.85
C THR A 111 9.24 35.88 21.07
N GLU A 112 8.21 36.46 21.66
CA GLU A 112 7.48 35.88 22.80
C GLU A 112 6.70 34.63 22.37
N GLN A 113 6.00 34.67 21.23
CA GLN A 113 5.29 33.51 20.68
C GLN A 113 6.27 32.38 20.33
N LEU A 114 7.41 32.69 19.75
CA LEU A 114 8.47 31.71 19.49
C LEU A 114 8.96 31.07 20.79
N ALA A 115 9.35 31.88 21.77
CA ALA A 115 9.85 31.39 23.06
C ALA A 115 8.81 30.48 23.76
N HIS A 116 7.54 30.87 23.74
CA HIS A 116 6.46 30.05 24.30
C HIS A 116 6.29 28.73 23.57
N SER A 117 6.31 28.74 22.23
CA SER A 117 6.17 27.53 21.41
C SER A 117 7.36 26.57 21.57
N LEU A 118 8.58 27.10 21.64
CA LEU A 118 9.79 26.30 21.89
C LEU A 118 9.79 25.71 23.30
N GLN A 119 9.37 26.48 24.34
CA GLN A 119 9.20 25.95 25.69
C GLN A 119 8.17 24.82 25.73
N ALA A 120 7.02 25.00 25.06
CA ALA A 120 6.00 23.95 24.93
C ALA A 120 6.53 22.71 24.22
N LEU A 121 7.32 22.88 23.13
CA LEU A 121 7.97 21.79 22.43
C LEU A 121 8.89 20.99 23.36
N LEU A 122 9.79 21.65 24.08
CA LEU A 122 10.74 20.99 24.98
C LEU A 122 10.03 20.30 26.14
N ALA A 123 9.01 20.94 26.75
CA ALA A 123 8.19 20.35 27.79
C ALA A 123 7.47 19.09 27.29
N LEU A 124 6.80 19.17 26.14
CA LEU A 124 6.09 18.04 25.54
C LEU A 124 7.05 16.90 25.21
N THR A 125 8.19 17.20 24.60
CA THR A 125 9.23 16.21 24.28
C THR A 125 9.72 15.47 25.54
N THR A 126 9.93 16.18 26.63
CA THR A 126 10.36 15.57 27.89
C THR A 126 9.29 14.63 28.47
N VAL A 127 8.02 15.02 28.37
CA VAL A 127 6.89 14.24 28.88
C VAL A 127 6.59 13.03 27.98
N THR A 128 6.74 13.16 26.67
CA THR A 128 6.40 12.10 25.72
C THR A 128 7.50 11.05 25.54
N ARG A 129 8.74 11.39 25.86
CA ARG A 129 9.90 10.49 25.72
C ARG A 129 9.72 9.10 26.36
N PRO A 130 9.13 8.95 27.58
CA PRO A 130 8.85 7.64 28.16
C PRO A 130 7.88 6.79 27.32
N LEU A 131 6.98 7.42 26.56
CA LEU A 131 5.99 6.74 25.73
C LEU A 131 6.61 6.15 24.43
N ALA A 132 7.77 6.65 24.01
CA ALA A 132 8.40 6.26 22.76
C ALA A 132 8.67 4.74 22.68
N THR A 133 9.19 4.14 23.75
CA THR A 133 9.51 2.71 23.80
C THR A 133 8.28 1.81 23.72
N PRO A 134 7.26 1.94 24.59
CA PRO A 134 6.07 1.10 24.50
C PRO A 134 5.27 1.34 23.20
N MET A 135 5.27 2.55 22.65
CA MET A 135 4.67 2.83 21.34
C MET A 135 5.43 2.15 20.21
N ALA A 136 6.77 2.15 20.23
CA ALA A 136 7.60 1.46 19.24
C ALA A 136 7.39 -0.07 19.27
N LEU A 137 7.25 -0.64 20.47
CA LEU A 137 6.97 -2.05 20.71
C LEU A 137 5.49 -2.42 20.52
N ARG A 138 4.60 -1.43 20.27
CA ARG A 138 3.15 -1.60 20.16
C ARG A 138 2.49 -2.14 21.44
N GLU A 139 3.10 -1.88 22.56
CA GLU A 139 2.55 -2.19 23.87
C GLU A 139 1.53 -1.13 24.28
N TRP A 140 0.46 -0.99 23.46
CA TRP A 140 -0.49 0.13 23.53
C TRP A 140 -1.14 0.29 24.90
N ARG A 141 -1.48 -0.81 25.58
CA ARG A 141 -2.06 -0.76 26.93
C ARG A 141 -1.06 -0.22 27.97
N SER A 142 0.20 -0.63 27.86
CA SER A 142 1.28 -0.11 28.69
C SER A 142 1.51 1.38 28.43
N ALA A 143 1.52 1.77 27.14
CA ALA A 143 1.64 3.18 26.74
C ALA A 143 0.46 4.03 27.26
N CYS A 144 -0.78 3.53 27.22
CA CYS A 144 -1.95 4.20 27.80
C CYS A 144 -1.81 4.42 29.30
N ALA A 145 -1.42 3.38 30.06
CA ALA A 145 -1.24 3.48 31.51
C ALA A 145 -0.14 4.49 31.87
N GLN A 146 0.98 4.50 31.14
CA GLN A 146 2.03 5.51 31.32
C GLN A 146 1.55 6.92 30.96
N CYS A 147 0.72 7.06 29.93
CA CYS A 147 0.14 8.34 29.55
C CYS A 147 -0.77 8.90 30.67
N GLU A 148 -1.58 8.05 31.28
CA GLU A 148 -2.44 8.43 32.45
C GLU A 148 -1.62 8.89 33.64
N ASP A 149 -0.54 8.18 33.96
CA ASP A 149 0.37 8.59 35.06
C ASP A 149 1.06 9.95 34.76
N LEU A 150 1.46 10.16 33.49
CA LEU A 150 2.04 11.43 33.06
C LEU A 150 1.01 12.58 33.10
N LEU A 151 -0.23 12.35 32.66
CA LEU A 151 -1.32 13.32 32.78
C LEU A 151 -1.57 13.71 34.23
N TYR A 152 -1.61 12.73 35.14
CA TYR A 152 -1.79 12.99 36.56
C TYR A 152 -0.65 13.83 37.16
N ARG A 153 0.61 13.53 36.79
CA ARG A 153 1.78 14.29 37.29
C ARG A 153 1.88 15.70 36.74
N HIS A 154 1.38 15.95 35.55
CA HIS A 154 1.50 17.22 34.84
C HIS A 154 0.17 17.97 34.65
N ALA A 155 -0.83 17.68 35.46
CA ALA A 155 -2.18 18.25 35.40
C ALA A 155 -2.25 19.79 35.47
N SER A 156 -1.15 20.47 35.87
CA SER A 156 -1.08 21.94 35.95
C SER A 156 -0.82 22.64 34.59
N HIS A 157 -0.48 21.88 33.53
CA HIS A 157 -0.13 22.42 32.22
C HIS A 157 -1.25 22.20 31.17
N LYS A 158 -2.24 23.11 31.12
CA LYS A 158 -3.41 23.01 30.23
C LYS A 158 -3.09 22.74 28.76
N GLY A 159 -2.02 23.29 28.17
CA GLY A 159 -1.62 23.05 26.80
C GLY A 159 -1.08 21.64 26.55
N LEU A 160 -0.46 21.03 27.55
CA LEU A 160 0.05 19.69 27.55
C LEU A 160 -1.09 18.65 27.65
N GLU A 161 -2.09 18.95 28.48
CA GLU A 161 -3.26 18.11 28.72
C GLU A 161 -3.98 17.76 27.42
N ALA A 162 -4.31 18.75 26.60
CA ALA A 162 -4.98 18.52 25.31
C ALA A 162 -4.18 17.60 24.33
N GLN A 163 -2.85 17.75 24.31
CA GLN A 163 -1.99 16.90 23.48
C GLN A 163 -1.92 15.47 24.03
N MET A 164 -1.81 15.33 25.35
CA MET A 164 -1.75 14.01 25.99
C MET A 164 -3.09 13.27 25.87
N ASP A 165 -4.23 13.97 26.00
CA ASP A 165 -5.56 13.41 25.76
C ASP A 165 -5.73 12.91 24.34
N ARG A 166 -5.23 13.67 23.37
CA ARG A 166 -5.23 13.28 21.96
C ARG A 166 -4.44 11.99 21.75
N VAL A 167 -3.23 11.90 22.33
CA VAL A 167 -2.36 10.73 22.23
C VAL A 167 -2.95 9.52 22.94
N LYS A 168 -3.52 9.72 24.15
CA LYS A 168 -4.23 8.66 24.87
C LYS A 168 -5.36 8.06 24.03
N GLY A 169 -6.21 8.92 23.46
CA GLY A 169 -7.30 8.47 22.59
C GLY A 169 -6.80 7.68 21.39
N TYR A 170 -5.71 8.14 20.77
CA TYR A 170 -5.07 7.39 19.69
C TYR A 170 -4.56 6.01 20.16
N MET A 171 -3.84 5.94 21.26
CA MET A 171 -3.34 4.67 21.80
C MET A 171 -4.47 3.69 22.14
N LEU A 172 -5.61 4.18 22.65
CA LEU A 172 -6.82 3.37 22.87
C LEU A 172 -7.37 2.79 21.57
N LEU A 173 -7.39 3.58 20.48
CA LEU A 173 -7.79 3.09 19.16
C LEU A 173 -6.83 2.00 18.66
N GLN A 174 -5.52 2.21 18.80
CA GLN A 174 -4.50 1.23 18.38
C GLN A 174 -4.53 -0.04 19.23
N ALA A 175 -4.86 0.08 20.53
CA ALA A 175 -5.05 -1.06 21.44
C ALA A 175 -6.31 -1.89 21.09
N GLY A 176 -7.17 -1.39 20.21
CA GLY A 176 -8.48 -2.00 19.93
C GLY A 176 -9.54 -1.75 21.02
N GLU A 177 -9.23 -0.91 22.02
CA GLU A 177 -10.14 -0.55 23.14
C GLU A 177 -11.17 0.51 22.69
N ARG A 178 -11.94 0.16 21.64
CA ARG A 178 -12.81 1.09 20.91
C ARG A 178 -13.89 1.74 21.77
N VAL A 179 -14.42 1.01 22.77
CA VAL A 179 -15.43 1.53 23.71
C VAL A 179 -14.81 2.61 24.58
N GLN A 180 -13.63 2.34 25.14
CA GLN A 180 -12.90 3.30 25.99
C GLN A 180 -12.46 4.51 25.17
N ALA A 181 -12.00 4.30 23.92
CA ALA A 181 -11.68 5.39 23.00
C ALA A 181 -12.88 6.30 22.73
N ALA A 182 -14.07 5.72 22.45
CA ALA A 182 -15.29 6.49 22.22
C ALA A 182 -15.70 7.29 23.46
N GLN A 183 -15.61 6.72 24.65
CA GLN A 183 -15.88 7.41 25.92
C GLN A 183 -14.89 8.55 26.16
N HIS A 184 -13.61 8.29 26.01
CA HIS A 184 -12.55 9.27 26.17
C HIS A 184 -12.73 10.46 25.19
N TYR A 185 -12.90 10.19 23.90
CA TYR A 185 -13.12 11.27 22.92
C TYR A 185 -14.44 12.01 23.14
N ALA A 186 -15.51 11.36 23.62
CA ALA A 186 -16.76 12.03 23.97
C ALA A 186 -16.55 13.05 25.10
N ILE A 187 -15.76 12.72 26.11
CA ILE A 187 -15.35 13.66 27.18
C ILE A 187 -14.55 14.81 26.58
N CYS A 188 -13.51 14.50 25.80
CA CYS A 188 -12.68 15.51 25.15
C CYS A 188 -13.46 16.48 24.23
N THR A 189 -14.59 16.05 23.62
CA THR A 189 -15.43 16.96 22.82
C THR A 189 -16.10 18.06 23.65
N THR A 190 -16.22 17.88 24.96
CA THR A 190 -16.78 18.86 25.91
C THR A 190 -15.71 19.73 26.56
N GLU A 191 -14.50 19.22 26.69
CA GLU A 191 -13.40 19.88 27.38
C GLU A 191 -12.52 20.71 26.43
N HIS A 192 -12.38 20.27 25.19
CA HIS A 192 -11.52 20.91 24.19
C HIS A 192 -12.34 21.45 23.01
N ASP A 193 -12.28 22.74 22.77
CA ASP A 193 -12.85 23.36 21.55
C ASP A 193 -11.89 23.18 20.38
N ALA A 194 -11.73 21.90 19.96
CA ALA A 194 -10.85 21.47 18.89
C ALA A 194 -11.56 20.45 17.99
N TRP A 195 -11.05 20.25 16.79
CA TRP A 195 -11.64 19.30 15.82
C TRP A 195 -11.23 17.83 16.08
N TRP A 196 -10.04 17.61 16.67
CA TRP A 196 -9.46 16.27 16.82
C TRP A 196 -10.29 15.31 17.72
N PRO A 197 -10.98 15.76 18.81
CA PRO A 197 -11.81 14.84 19.59
C PRO A 197 -12.96 14.25 18.78
N ARG A 198 -13.55 15.05 17.89
CA ARG A 198 -14.63 14.60 17.00
C ARG A 198 -14.13 13.63 15.95
N GLN A 199 -12.93 13.86 15.40
CA GLN A 199 -12.29 12.89 14.50
C GLN A 199 -12.09 11.55 15.22
N GLY A 200 -11.50 11.56 16.39
CA GLY A 200 -11.25 10.34 17.18
C GLY A 200 -12.55 9.63 17.59
N LEU A 201 -13.58 10.39 18.00
CA LEU A 201 -14.90 9.83 18.32
C LEU A 201 -15.50 9.11 17.11
N ASN A 202 -15.48 9.72 15.91
CA ASN A 202 -16.01 9.11 14.71
C ASN A 202 -15.21 7.86 14.31
N GLN A 203 -13.89 7.88 14.44
CA GLN A 203 -13.06 6.70 14.21
C GLN A 203 -13.41 5.55 15.20
N ALA A 204 -13.64 5.87 16.46
CA ALA A 204 -14.05 4.90 17.47
C ALA A 204 -15.46 4.32 17.17
N LEU A 205 -16.42 5.18 16.79
CA LEU A 205 -17.77 4.76 16.41
C LEU A 205 -17.76 3.83 15.19
N LEU A 206 -16.98 4.15 14.15
CA LEU A 206 -16.80 3.29 12.99
C LEU A 206 -16.15 1.95 13.39
N GLY A 207 -15.14 1.99 14.25
CA GLY A 207 -14.53 0.78 14.79
C GLY A 207 -15.49 -0.10 15.61
N LEU A 208 -16.55 0.47 16.18
CA LEU A 208 -17.64 -0.22 16.89
C LEU A 208 -18.79 -0.64 15.94
N ASN A 209 -18.63 -0.45 14.65
CA ASN A 209 -19.67 -0.65 13.63
C ASN A 209 -20.96 0.19 13.86
N ARG A 210 -20.80 1.38 14.50
CA ARG A 210 -21.89 2.32 14.76
C ARG A 210 -21.94 3.42 13.69
N VAL A 211 -22.06 3.02 12.44
CA VAL A 211 -21.95 3.93 11.28
C VAL A 211 -23.02 5.01 11.29
N GLU A 212 -24.27 4.68 11.64
CA GLU A 212 -25.35 5.67 11.78
C GLU A 212 -25.02 6.76 12.82
N SER A 213 -24.38 6.40 13.92
CA SER A 213 -23.99 7.36 14.96
C SER A 213 -22.90 8.30 14.45
N ALA A 214 -21.94 7.77 13.68
CA ALA A 214 -20.92 8.56 13.02
C ALA A 214 -21.54 9.53 11.99
N HIS A 215 -22.47 9.09 11.14
CA HIS A 215 -23.20 9.97 10.22
C HIS A 215 -23.94 11.10 10.93
N LYS A 216 -24.63 10.80 12.03
CA LYS A 216 -25.34 11.81 12.83
C LYS A 216 -24.38 12.84 13.43
N ASP A 217 -23.23 12.40 13.94
CA ASP A 217 -22.22 13.31 14.49
C ASP A 217 -21.59 14.19 13.40
N LEU A 218 -21.24 13.60 12.25
CA LEU A 218 -20.70 14.33 11.10
C LEU A 218 -21.66 15.38 10.54
N ALA A 219 -22.94 15.04 10.43
CA ALA A 219 -23.96 15.98 9.95
C ALA A 219 -24.13 17.16 10.91
N ARG A 220 -24.13 16.91 12.23
CA ARG A 220 -24.29 17.95 13.28
C ARG A 220 -23.08 18.87 13.42
N ASN A 221 -21.89 18.35 13.14
CA ASN A 221 -20.63 19.04 13.44
C ASN A 221 -19.82 19.39 12.19
N ARG A 222 -20.46 19.44 11.03
CA ARG A 222 -19.81 19.73 9.74
C ARG A 222 -18.94 20.99 9.77
N GLU A 223 -19.44 22.06 10.37
CA GLU A 223 -18.76 23.36 10.42
C GLU A 223 -17.59 23.40 11.42
N ARG A 224 -17.55 22.46 12.37
CA ARG A 224 -16.48 22.35 13.38
C ARG A 224 -15.32 21.48 12.94
N LEU A 225 -15.47 20.78 11.80
CA LEU A 225 -14.44 19.92 11.24
C LEU A 225 -13.78 20.60 10.04
N PRO A 226 -12.44 20.59 9.94
CA PRO A 226 -11.77 21.00 8.72
C PRO A 226 -12.32 20.22 7.52
N PRO A 227 -12.50 20.84 6.35
CA PRO A 227 -13.14 20.20 5.19
C PRO A 227 -12.50 18.87 4.76
N VAL A 228 -11.17 18.78 4.85
CA VAL A 228 -10.43 17.54 4.53
C VAL A 228 -10.73 16.42 5.53
N ILE A 229 -10.78 16.74 6.82
CA ILE A 229 -11.11 15.78 7.89
C ILE A 229 -12.56 15.31 7.75
N HIS A 230 -13.50 16.24 7.51
CA HIS A 230 -14.89 15.89 7.28
C HIS A 230 -15.03 14.92 6.10
N GLN A 231 -14.38 15.23 4.95
CA GLN A 231 -14.41 14.35 3.78
C GLN A 231 -13.76 12.98 4.04
N ALA A 232 -12.65 12.95 4.79
CA ALA A 232 -11.99 11.70 5.16
C ALA A 232 -12.90 10.80 6.02
N LEU A 233 -13.66 11.38 6.93
CA LEU A 233 -14.62 10.64 7.78
C LEU A 233 -15.86 10.20 6.99
N VAL A 234 -16.36 11.02 6.07
CA VAL A 234 -17.43 10.62 5.13
C VAL A 234 -16.97 9.44 4.28
N LEU A 235 -15.77 9.52 3.72
CA LEU A 235 -15.16 8.40 3.00
C LEU A 235 -15.10 7.13 3.87
N ALA A 236 -14.70 7.26 5.13
CA ALA A 236 -14.63 6.13 6.05
C ALA A 236 -16.01 5.49 6.29
N CYS A 237 -17.09 6.28 6.43
CA CYS A 237 -18.46 5.78 6.53
C CYS A 237 -18.86 5.03 5.25
N GLN A 238 -18.64 5.63 4.08
CA GLN A 238 -18.97 5.02 2.78
C GLN A 238 -18.23 3.69 2.55
N LEU A 239 -16.96 3.61 2.93
CA LEU A 239 -16.19 2.38 2.85
C LEU A 239 -16.72 1.31 3.81
N HIS A 240 -17.15 1.69 5.01
CA HIS A 240 -17.79 0.77 5.97
C HIS A 240 -19.10 0.18 5.44
N GLU A 241 -19.85 0.98 4.70
CA GLU A 241 -21.13 0.60 4.08
C GLU A 241 -20.97 -0.08 2.71
N ALA A 242 -19.73 -0.32 2.28
CA ALA A 242 -19.40 -0.87 0.96
C ALA A 242 -19.98 -0.06 -0.22
N GLN A 243 -20.11 1.24 -0.05
CA GLN A 243 -20.61 2.18 -1.06
C GLN A 243 -19.45 2.63 -1.96
N TRP A 244 -18.96 1.74 -2.82
CA TRP A 244 -17.70 1.93 -3.56
C TRP A 244 -17.70 3.14 -4.50
N ASP A 245 -18.81 3.41 -5.20
CA ASP A 245 -18.90 4.54 -6.14
C ASP A 245 -18.97 5.89 -5.42
N PRO A 246 -19.84 6.12 -4.40
CA PRO A 246 -19.79 7.33 -3.57
C PRO A 246 -18.42 7.51 -2.88
N ALA A 247 -17.81 6.43 -2.40
CA ALA A 247 -16.48 6.48 -1.79
C ALA A 247 -15.41 6.95 -2.78
N TRP A 248 -15.49 6.52 -4.05
CA TRP A 248 -14.58 6.95 -5.10
C TRP A 248 -14.71 8.44 -5.42
N GLU A 249 -15.93 8.96 -5.49
CA GLU A 249 -16.17 10.40 -5.70
C GLU A 249 -15.60 11.24 -4.55
N THR A 250 -15.87 10.84 -3.30
CA THR A 250 -15.33 11.52 -2.12
C THR A 250 -13.80 11.46 -2.09
N LEU A 251 -13.21 10.31 -2.40
CA LEU A 251 -11.77 10.11 -2.46
C LEU A 251 -11.12 10.95 -3.58
N SER A 252 -11.77 11.06 -4.73
CA SER A 252 -11.31 11.90 -5.84
C SER A 252 -11.21 13.37 -5.42
N GLY A 253 -12.15 13.86 -4.62
CA GLY A 253 -12.10 15.18 -3.99
C GLY A 253 -10.92 15.34 -3.03
N LEU A 254 -10.62 14.33 -2.22
CA LEU A 254 -9.45 14.32 -1.32
C LEU A 254 -8.14 14.29 -2.09
N LEU A 255 -8.04 13.47 -3.14
CA LEU A 255 -6.88 13.41 -4.01
C LEU A 255 -6.59 14.73 -4.74
N HIS A 256 -7.64 15.48 -5.07
CA HIS A 256 -7.50 16.81 -5.67
C HIS A 256 -7.00 17.85 -4.65
N ARG A 257 -7.52 17.80 -3.42
CA ARG A 257 -7.14 18.76 -2.36
C ARG A 257 -5.80 18.47 -1.71
N CYS A 258 -5.50 17.19 -1.50
CA CYS A 258 -4.30 16.71 -0.80
C CYS A 258 -3.56 15.68 -1.67
N PRO A 259 -3.14 16.06 -2.88
CA PRO A 259 -2.58 15.12 -3.86
C PRO A 259 -1.27 14.48 -3.40
N TRP A 260 -0.57 15.12 -2.47
CA TRP A 260 0.73 14.73 -1.94
C TRP A 260 0.64 13.75 -0.74
N GLN A 261 -0.56 13.48 -0.20
CA GLN A 261 -0.71 12.51 0.91
C GLN A 261 -0.69 11.08 0.37
N PRO A 262 0.35 10.26 0.69
CA PRO A 262 0.51 8.90 0.16
C PRO A 262 -0.68 7.99 0.51
N GLN A 263 -1.26 8.18 1.69
CA GLN A 263 -2.37 7.37 2.19
C GLN A 263 -3.59 7.39 1.26
N TRP A 264 -3.94 8.55 0.69
CA TRP A 264 -5.10 8.63 -0.21
C TRP A 264 -4.86 7.86 -1.52
N ARG A 265 -3.60 7.81 -1.99
CA ARG A 265 -3.24 6.99 -3.16
C ARG A 265 -3.35 5.50 -2.86
N GLN A 266 -2.93 5.06 -1.67
CA GLN A 266 -3.11 3.67 -1.26
C GLN A 266 -4.60 3.32 -1.14
N VAL A 267 -5.40 4.18 -0.53
CA VAL A 267 -6.86 4.01 -0.47
C VAL A 267 -7.45 3.94 -1.88
N ALA A 268 -6.99 4.80 -2.81
CA ALA A 268 -7.46 4.80 -4.20
C ALA A 268 -7.15 3.49 -4.92
N ILE A 269 -5.94 2.96 -4.75
CA ILE A 269 -5.53 1.69 -5.35
C ILE A 269 -6.38 0.54 -4.80
N LEU A 270 -6.53 0.45 -3.47
CA LEU A 270 -7.33 -0.61 -2.83
C LEU A 270 -8.81 -0.50 -3.20
N LEU A 271 -9.36 0.70 -3.25
CA LEU A 271 -10.76 0.92 -3.65
C LEU A 271 -10.97 0.61 -5.14
N ALA A 272 -10.02 0.96 -6.01
CA ALA A 272 -10.07 0.59 -7.41
C ALA A 272 -9.99 -0.93 -7.62
N LEU A 273 -9.21 -1.64 -6.78
CA LEU A 273 -9.20 -3.11 -6.74
C LEU A 273 -10.59 -3.68 -6.40
N LEU A 274 -11.26 -3.15 -5.37
CA LEU A 274 -12.61 -3.58 -4.98
C LEU A 274 -13.65 -3.28 -6.07
N ARG A 275 -13.49 -2.16 -6.78
CA ARG A 275 -14.33 -1.77 -7.93
C ARG A 275 -13.98 -2.53 -9.22
N ARG A 276 -12.87 -3.27 -9.22
CA ARG A 276 -12.32 -3.95 -10.41
C ARG A 276 -12.02 -2.99 -11.57
N ASP A 277 -11.61 -1.76 -11.24
CA ASP A 277 -11.27 -0.71 -12.20
C ASP A 277 -9.75 -0.63 -12.38
N GLU A 278 -9.24 -1.49 -13.24
CA GLU A 278 -7.81 -1.60 -13.52
C GLU A 278 -7.21 -0.32 -14.10
N GLY A 279 -7.97 0.38 -14.93
CA GLY A 279 -7.52 1.63 -15.54
C GLY A 279 -7.22 2.70 -14.48
N GLN A 280 -8.07 2.80 -13.45
CA GLN A 280 -7.86 3.74 -12.35
C GLN A 280 -6.67 3.34 -11.46
N VAL A 281 -6.45 2.05 -11.22
CA VAL A 281 -5.28 1.61 -10.45
C VAL A 281 -4.00 2.08 -11.11
N LEU A 282 -3.83 1.83 -12.41
CA LEU A 282 -2.65 2.23 -13.18
C LEU A 282 -2.53 3.76 -13.27
N ALA A 283 -3.65 4.46 -13.51
CA ALA A 283 -3.66 5.92 -13.60
C ALA A 283 -3.24 6.57 -12.28
N GLN A 284 -3.78 6.10 -11.15
CA GLN A 284 -3.45 6.66 -9.82
C GLN A 284 -1.99 6.41 -9.45
N ALA A 285 -1.46 5.21 -9.73
CA ALA A 285 -0.06 4.90 -9.49
C ALA A 285 0.87 5.76 -10.36
N SER A 286 0.61 5.82 -11.67
CA SER A 286 1.41 6.61 -12.62
C SER A 286 1.39 8.11 -12.32
N ASP A 287 0.20 8.67 -12.03
CA ASP A 287 0.07 10.08 -11.70
C ASP A 287 0.83 10.45 -10.42
N PHE A 288 0.79 9.58 -9.41
CA PHE A 288 1.54 9.77 -8.18
C PHE A 288 3.06 9.77 -8.44
N ILE A 289 3.57 8.80 -9.23
CA ILE A 289 4.99 8.71 -9.58
C ILE A 289 5.45 9.96 -10.34
N LEU A 290 4.72 10.35 -11.38
CA LEU A 290 5.12 11.46 -12.24
C LEU A 290 5.09 12.81 -11.52
N ARG A 291 4.10 13.05 -10.66
CA ARG A 291 3.92 14.36 -10.01
C ARG A 291 4.80 14.58 -8.80
N TYR A 292 5.04 13.54 -8.00
CA TYR A 292 5.58 13.73 -6.65
C TYR A 292 6.99 13.21 -6.44
N PHE A 293 7.55 12.45 -7.39
CA PHE A 293 8.89 11.87 -7.27
C PHE A 293 9.88 12.23 -8.38
N PRO A 294 9.83 13.41 -8.98
CA PRO A 294 10.82 13.77 -10.00
C PRO A 294 12.24 13.84 -9.41
N LYS A 295 12.41 13.89 -8.08
CA LYS A 295 13.69 14.20 -7.41
C LYS A 295 14.00 13.34 -6.17
N GLN A 296 13.79 12.03 -6.19
CA GLN A 296 14.48 11.06 -5.30
C GLN A 296 14.21 11.06 -3.79
N THR A 297 13.33 11.86 -3.22
CA THR A 297 13.34 12.04 -1.76
C THR A 297 12.79 10.87 -0.95
N PHE A 298 11.77 10.15 -1.43
CA PHE A 298 11.18 8.98 -0.76
C PHE A 298 10.78 7.90 -1.75
N ARG A 299 11.78 7.24 -2.27
CA ARG A 299 11.67 6.23 -3.31
C ARG A 299 10.76 5.05 -3.00
N HIS A 300 10.67 4.64 -1.74
CA HIS A 300 9.80 3.53 -1.31
C HIS A 300 8.31 3.75 -1.59
N SER A 301 7.84 4.99 -1.64
CA SER A 301 6.43 5.27 -1.97
C SER A 301 6.13 5.02 -3.45
N VAL A 302 7.11 5.28 -4.33
CA VAL A 302 6.99 5.01 -5.78
C VAL A 302 6.94 3.51 -6.03
N GLU A 303 7.84 2.76 -5.44
CA GLU A 303 7.93 1.31 -5.56
C GLU A 303 6.65 0.64 -5.05
N ARG A 304 6.07 1.15 -3.95
CA ARG A 304 4.77 0.69 -3.45
C ARG A 304 3.65 0.96 -4.45
N CYS A 305 3.59 2.15 -5.06
CA CYS A 305 2.57 2.45 -6.06
C CYS A 305 2.71 1.56 -7.29
N LEU A 306 3.94 1.27 -7.74
CA LEU A 306 4.19 0.32 -8.82
C LEU A 306 3.77 -1.10 -8.45
N LEU A 307 4.10 -1.56 -7.25
CA LEU A 307 3.65 -2.83 -6.71
C LEU A 307 2.12 -2.90 -6.66
N ASP A 308 1.47 -1.85 -6.17
CA ASP A 308 0.02 -1.76 -6.06
C ASP A 308 -0.65 -1.83 -7.45
N ALA A 309 -0.11 -1.10 -8.42
CA ALA A 309 -0.56 -1.15 -9.81
C ALA A 309 -0.36 -2.54 -10.42
N THR A 310 0.77 -3.17 -10.14
CA THR A 310 1.10 -4.51 -10.61
C THR A 310 0.14 -5.56 -10.03
N LEU A 311 -0.21 -5.45 -8.76
CA LEU A 311 -1.19 -6.33 -8.11
C LEU A 311 -2.57 -6.24 -8.74
N ALA A 312 -3.02 -5.05 -9.07
CA ALA A 312 -4.30 -4.83 -9.72
C ALA A 312 -4.39 -5.53 -11.07
N VAL A 313 -3.30 -5.49 -11.83
CA VAL A 313 -3.25 -6.15 -13.14
C VAL A 313 -3.20 -7.67 -13.02
N LEU A 314 -2.62 -8.20 -11.95
CA LEU A 314 -2.52 -9.65 -11.76
C LEU A 314 -3.82 -10.34 -11.37
N TRP A 315 -4.78 -9.61 -10.82
CA TRP A 315 -6.11 -10.18 -10.55
C TRP A 315 -6.87 -10.52 -11.82
N HIS A 316 -6.56 -9.83 -12.91
CA HIS A 316 -7.11 -10.10 -14.21
C HIS A 316 -5.94 -10.53 -15.10
N PRO A 317 -5.94 -11.76 -15.66
CA PRO A 317 -4.85 -12.19 -16.52
C PRO A 317 -4.64 -11.14 -17.61
N PRO A 318 -3.49 -10.46 -17.62
CA PRO A 318 -3.27 -9.35 -18.53
C PRO A 318 -3.14 -9.88 -19.95
N GLY A 319 -3.78 -9.22 -20.91
CA GLY A 319 -3.49 -9.44 -22.32
C GLY A 319 -2.03 -9.07 -22.65
N GLU A 320 -1.47 -9.60 -23.74
CA GLU A 320 -0.05 -9.41 -24.13
C GLU A 320 0.41 -7.94 -24.12
N ALA A 321 -0.44 -7.01 -24.56
CA ALA A 321 -0.14 -5.58 -24.55
C ALA A 321 0.05 -5.01 -23.11
N ARG A 322 -0.69 -5.54 -22.12
CA ARG A 322 -0.56 -5.12 -20.72
C ARG A 322 0.67 -5.70 -20.06
N VAL A 323 1.01 -6.96 -20.37
CA VAL A 323 2.26 -7.58 -19.89
C VAL A 323 3.45 -6.77 -20.35
N HIS A 324 3.48 -6.39 -21.62
CA HIS A 324 4.55 -5.58 -22.19
C HIS A 324 4.63 -4.19 -21.55
N GLY A 325 3.48 -3.52 -21.35
CA GLY A 325 3.43 -2.22 -20.65
C GLY A 325 3.91 -2.29 -19.20
N LEU A 326 3.59 -3.36 -18.47
CA LEU A 326 4.10 -3.61 -17.13
C LEU A 326 5.60 -3.88 -17.10
N GLN A 327 6.09 -4.71 -18.02
CA GLN A 327 7.51 -4.98 -18.17
C GLN A 327 8.27 -3.68 -18.45
N GLN A 328 7.79 -2.88 -19.39
CA GLN A 328 8.36 -1.58 -19.70
C GLN A 328 8.36 -0.62 -18.51
N ALA A 329 7.25 -0.55 -17.74
CA ALA A 329 7.17 0.28 -16.54
C ALA A 329 8.12 -0.19 -15.41
N LEU A 330 8.40 -1.49 -15.33
CA LEU A 330 9.34 -2.08 -14.38
C LEU A 330 10.80 -2.01 -14.85
N GLU A 331 11.04 -2.02 -16.17
CA GLU A 331 12.36 -1.96 -16.81
C GLU A 331 12.82 -0.53 -17.11
N GLU A 332 11.91 0.45 -17.20
CA GLU A 332 12.29 1.86 -17.24
C GLU A 332 12.69 2.34 -15.83
N PRO A 333 13.94 2.13 -15.43
CA PRO A 333 14.46 2.84 -14.29
C PRO A 333 14.52 4.29 -14.73
N GLY A 334 13.77 5.16 -14.14
CA GLY A 334 14.09 6.58 -14.21
C GLY A 334 15.56 6.72 -13.85
N GLN A 335 16.40 6.85 -14.81
CA GLN A 335 17.86 7.06 -14.93
C GLN A 335 18.77 6.97 -13.69
N GLN A 336 18.33 6.52 -12.54
CA GLN A 336 19.15 6.33 -11.36
C GLN A 336 18.78 5.05 -10.62
N ALA A 337 19.77 4.17 -10.49
CA ALA A 337 19.65 2.86 -9.88
C ALA A 337 18.92 2.88 -8.52
N VAL A 338 17.75 2.24 -8.48
CA VAL A 338 16.95 2.04 -7.28
C VAL A 338 17.60 0.98 -6.43
N THR A 339 17.99 1.29 -5.23
CA THR A 339 18.30 0.27 -4.22
C THR A 339 16.99 -0.25 -3.63
N LEU A 340 16.35 -1.20 -4.34
CA LEU A 340 15.33 -2.06 -3.75
C LEU A 340 15.95 -2.85 -2.60
N ARG A 341 15.19 -3.14 -1.57
CA ARG A 341 15.60 -4.19 -0.64
C ARG A 341 15.68 -5.49 -1.42
N ALA A 342 16.69 -6.31 -1.19
CA ALA A 342 16.93 -7.57 -1.94
C ALA A 342 15.68 -8.47 -2.00
N HIS A 343 14.84 -8.39 -0.99
CA HIS A 343 13.58 -9.11 -0.88
C HIS A 343 12.48 -8.52 -1.78
N GLU A 344 12.31 -7.20 -1.84
CA GLU A 344 11.35 -6.53 -2.73
C GLU A 344 11.73 -6.75 -4.21
N GLU A 345 13.01 -6.69 -4.51
CA GLU A 345 13.55 -7.04 -5.83
C GLU A 345 13.27 -8.51 -6.18
N GLY A 346 13.44 -9.42 -5.22
CA GLY A 346 13.12 -10.82 -5.40
C GLY A 346 11.66 -11.07 -5.73
N LEU A 347 10.73 -10.40 -5.04
CA LEU A 347 9.29 -10.47 -5.31
C LEU A 347 8.92 -9.92 -6.69
N LEU A 348 9.48 -8.78 -7.09
CA LEU A 348 9.25 -8.21 -8.42
C LEU A 348 9.78 -9.10 -9.53
N ARG A 349 10.98 -9.65 -9.37
CA ARG A 349 11.54 -10.63 -10.32
C ARG A 349 10.71 -11.91 -10.40
N ALA A 350 10.17 -12.39 -9.27
CA ALA A 350 9.26 -13.53 -9.26
C ALA A 350 7.99 -13.23 -10.08
N LEU A 351 7.44 -12.02 -9.93
CA LEU A 351 6.31 -11.57 -10.72
C LEU A 351 6.64 -11.55 -12.23
N MET A 352 7.77 -10.95 -12.61
CA MET A 352 8.18 -10.88 -14.03
C MET A 352 8.36 -12.26 -14.64
N LEU A 353 8.97 -13.19 -13.90
CA LEU A 353 9.09 -14.59 -14.36
C LEU A 353 7.73 -15.25 -14.52
N GLY A 354 6.77 -14.99 -13.61
CA GLY A 354 5.40 -15.47 -13.74
C GLY A 354 4.71 -14.94 -14.99
N LEU A 355 4.85 -13.65 -15.26
CA LEU A 355 4.31 -13.00 -16.47
C LEU A 355 4.94 -13.56 -17.78
N ASP A 356 6.20 -13.98 -17.72
CA ASP A 356 6.93 -14.60 -18.81
C ASP A 356 6.70 -16.13 -18.88
N TYR A 357 5.70 -16.64 -18.18
CA TYR A 357 5.35 -18.06 -18.06
C TYR A 357 6.46 -18.97 -17.51
N ARG A 358 7.45 -18.43 -16.84
CA ARG A 358 8.55 -19.15 -16.19
C ARG A 358 8.19 -19.44 -14.73
N PHE A 359 7.12 -20.20 -14.53
CA PHE A 359 6.50 -20.41 -13.22
C PHE A 359 7.44 -21.03 -12.19
N ASP A 360 8.24 -22.05 -12.56
CA ASP A 360 9.18 -22.69 -11.64
C ASP A 360 10.22 -21.70 -11.11
N GLY A 361 10.73 -20.81 -12.00
CA GLY A 361 11.64 -19.74 -11.61
C GLY A 361 11.00 -18.71 -10.69
N ALA A 362 9.75 -18.35 -10.96
CA ALA A 362 8.98 -17.44 -10.11
C ALA A 362 8.77 -18.02 -8.71
N LEU A 363 8.43 -19.31 -8.62
CA LEU A 363 8.23 -20.01 -7.35
C LEU A 363 9.54 -20.17 -6.56
N MET A 364 10.66 -20.43 -7.22
CA MET A 364 11.98 -20.46 -6.58
C MET A 364 12.34 -19.10 -5.95
N LEU A 365 12.09 -18.00 -6.66
CA LEU A 365 12.33 -16.67 -6.12
C LEU A 365 11.39 -16.33 -4.97
N LEU A 366 10.11 -16.69 -5.08
CA LEU A 366 9.14 -16.50 -4.01
C LEU A 366 9.52 -17.31 -2.74
N ALA A 367 10.01 -18.54 -2.91
CA ALA A 367 10.51 -19.36 -1.81
C ALA A 367 11.79 -18.78 -1.16
N LYS A 368 12.66 -18.17 -1.97
CA LYS A 368 13.88 -17.52 -1.47
C LYS A 368 13.60 -16.17 -0.79
N HIS A 369 12.57 -15.47 -1.23
CA HIS A 369 12.17 -14.15 -0.74
C HIS A 369 10.69 -14.15 -0.33
N PRO A 370 10.29 -14.95 0.68
CA PRO A 370 8.90 -15.01 1.10
C PRO A 370 8.49 -13.69 1.74
N PRO A 371 7.28 -13.19 1.47
CA PRO A 371 6.73 -12.05 2.22
C PRO A 371 6.66 -12.38 3.71
N GLU A 372 7.32 -11.58 4.54
CA GLU A 372 7.33 -11.77 5.99
C GLU A 372 6.34 -10.82 6.67
N ALA A 373 5.32 -11.36 7.35
CA ALA A 373 4.28 -10.56 8.00
C ALA A 373 4.80 -9.55 9.03
N ALA A 374 5.95 -9.82 9.65
CA ALA A 374 6.54 -8.94 10.66
C ALA A 374 7.34 -7.77 10.08
N ARG A 375 7.85 -7.91 8.86
CA ARG A 375 8.78 -6.94 8.23
C ARG A 375 8.18 -6.22 7.04
N ASP A 376 7.22 -6.88 6.37
CA ASP A 376 6.66 -6.41 5.14
C ASP A 376 5.37 -5.63 5.35
N ASN A 377 5.14 -4.71 4.42
CA ASN A 377 3.85 -4.05 4.36
C ASN A 377 2.80 -5.01 3.75
N HIS A 378 1.52 -4.66 3.93
CA HIS A 378 0.39 -5.40 3.39
C HIS A 378 0.47 -5.62 1.86
N LEU A 379 1.17 -4.75 1.14
CA LEU A 379 1.29 -4.81 -0.32
C LEU A 379 2.27 -5.91 -0.76
N ASN A 380 3.36 -6.13 -0.03
CA ASN A 380 4.25 -7.25 -0.29
C ASN A 380 3.57 -8.59 -0.02
N GLN A 381 2.68 -8.65 1.00
CA GLN A 381 1.85 -9.82 1.24
C GLN A 381 0.87 -10.06 0.08
N LEU A 382 0.19 -9.02 -0.39
CA LEU A 382 -0.69 -9.10 -1.56
C LEU A 382 0.08 -9.53 -2.82
N LEU A 383 1.31 -9.05 -3.02
CA LEU A 383 2.16 -9.50 -4.12
C LEU A 383 2.47 -11.00 -4.02
N GLY A 384 2.79 -11.48 -2.81
CA GLY A 384 2.96 -12.91 -2.56
C GLY A 384 1.70 -13.72 -2.90
N VAL A 385 0.52 -13.21 -2.53
CA VAL A 385 -0.78 -13.80 -2.91
C VAL A 385 -0.92 -13.86 -4.43
N ALA A 386 -0.70 -12.73 -5.11
CA ALA A 386 -0.85 -12.61 -6.57
C ALA A 386 0.10 -13.53 -7.33
N VAL A 387 1.40 -13.53 -6.99
CA VAL A 387 2.40 -14.40 -7.62
C VAL A 387 2.07 -15.87 -7.39
N SER A 388 1.70 -16.25 -6.15
CA SER A 388 1.31 -17.63 -5.85
C SER A 388 0.09 -18.08 -6.64
N GLN A 389 -0.93 -17.23 -6.71
CA GLN A 389 -2.15 -17.50 -7.49
C GLN A 389 -1.84 -17.64 -8.99
N PHE A 390 -1.06 -16.72 -9.54
CA PHE A 390 -0.69 -16.72 -10.94
C PHE A 390 0.15 -17.96 -11.31
N CYS A 391 1.04 -18.38 -10.41
CA CYS A 391 1.85 -19.59 -10.56
C CYS A 391 1.12 -20.89 -10.20
N GLY A 392 -0.18 -20.85 -9.94
CA GLY A 392 -1.00 -22.04 -9.72
C GLY A 392 -0.84 -22.72 -8.36
N LEU A 393 -0.43 -21.97 -7.34
CA LEU A 393 -0.31 -22.43 -5.95
C LEU A 393 -1.36 -21.79 -5.03
N PRO A 394 -2.64 -22.18 -5.12
CA PRO A 394 -3.72 -21.56 -4.34
C PRO A 394 -3.51 -21.67 -2.82
N HIS A 395 -2.94 -22.76 -2.33
CA HIS A 395 -2.66 -22.91 -0.90
C HIS A 395 -1.63 -21.92 -0.37
N HIS A 396 -0.60 -21.57 -1.16
CA HIS A 396 0.36 -20.52 -0.81
C HIS A 396 -0.31 -19.15 -0.82
N ALA A 397 -1.16 -18.88 -1.82
CA ALA A 397 -1.94 -17.65 -1.88
C ALA A 397 -2.85 -17.49 -0.66
N GLN A 398 -3.59 -18.56 -0.26
CA GLN A 398 -4.41 -18.56 0.95
C GLN A 398 -3.59 -18.32 2.22
N ARG A 399 -2.39 -18.91 2.32
CA ARG A 399 -1.50 -18.69 3.46
C ARG A 399 -1.08 -17.23 3.59
N TYR A 400 -0.63 -16.60 2.49
CA TYR A 400 -0.25 -15.18 2.51
C TYR A 400 -1.46 -14.28 2.80
N LEU A 401 -2.63 -14.64 2.30
CA LEU A 401 -3.87 -13.92 2.57
C LEU A 401 -4.26 -14.00 4.05
N ALA A 402 -4.12 -15.17 4.69
CA ALA A 402 -4.36 -15.34 6.12
C ALA A 402 -3.37 -14.50 6.96
N GLN A 403 -2.10 -14.45 6.55
CA GLN A 403 -1.10 -13.59 7.20
C GLN A 403 -1.44 -12.10 7.06
N LEU A 404 -1.94 -11.70 5.90
CA LEU A 404 -2.39 -10.33 5.66
C LEU A 404 -3.57 -9.95 6.58
N GLY A 405 -4.52 -10.85 6.80
CA GLY A 405 -5.64 -10.64 7.74
C GLY A 405 -5.19 -10.45 9.19
N GLN A 406 -4.03 -10.99 9.57
CA GLN A 406 -3.42 -10.82 10.89
C GLN A 406 -2.45 -9.63 10.95
N TYR A 407 -2.21 -8.97 9.83
CA TYR A 407 -1.24 -7.91 9.72
C TYR A 407 -1.66 -6.65 10.50
N GLN A 408 -0.84 -6.25 11.47
CA GLN A 408 -1.09 -5.07 12.28
C GLN A 408 -0.46 -3.78 11.73
N GLY A 409 0.19 -3.84 10.58
CA GLY A 409 0.81 -2.70 9.91
C GLY A 409 1.92 -1.97 10.70
N PRO A 410 2.67 -1.07 10.10
CA PRO A 410 3.48 -0.09 10.84
C PRO A 410 2.55 0.84 11.63
N VAL A 411 3.08 1.43 12.71
CA VAL A 411 2.37 2.37 13.61
C VAL A 411 1.61 3.49 12.86
N ALA A 412 2.04 3.77 11.64
CA ALA A 412 1.50 4.82 10.79
C ALA A 412 0.23 4.46 9.98
N GLN A 413 -0.29 3.25 10.08
CA GLN A 413 -1.50 2.91 9.32
C GLN A 413 -2.76 3.43 10.01
N THR A 414 -3.56 4.18 9.27
CA THR A 414 -4.85 4.65 9.76
C THR A 414 -5.85 3.50 9.90
N PRO A 415 -6.77 3.56 10.88
CA PRO A 415 -7.85 2.56 11.00
C PRO A 415 -8.65 2.37 9.72
N LEU A 416 -8.80 3.43 8.92
CA LEU A 416 -9.43 3.42 7.61
C LEU A 416 -8.74 2.46 6.64
N LEU A 417 -7.42 2.58 6.48
CA LEU A 417 -6.62 1.75 5.58
C LEU A 417 -6.66 0.29 6.02
N GLN A 418 -6.60 0.05 7.33
CA GLN A 418 -6.67 -1.30 7.89
C GLN A 418 -8.04 -1.95 7.63
N GLY A 419 -9.14 -1.21 7.80
CA GLY A 419 -10.48 -1.68 7.46
C GLY A 419 -10.61 -2.03 5.98
N LEU A 420 -10.07 -1.19 5.10
CA LEU A 420 -10.10 -1.41 3.66
C LEU A 420 -9.24 -2.62 3.24
N ILE A 421 -8.09 -2.83 3.87
CA ILE A 421 -7.26 -4.02 3.65
C ILE A 421 -8.05 -5.29 3.99
N LEU A 422 -8.75 -5.33 5.12
CA LEU A 422 -9.56 -6.49 5.49
C LEU A 422 -10.67 -6.77 4.47
N GLN A 423 -11.32 -5.74 3.94
CA GLN A 423 -12.33 -5.90 2.89
C GLN A 423 -11.71 -6.45 1.58
N VAL A 424 -10.51 -5.97 1.21
CA VAL A 424 -9.77 -6.53 0.08
C VAL A 424 -9.42 -7.99 0.34
N VAL A 425 -8.95 -8.34 1.54
CA VAL A 425 -8.64 -9.73 1.93
C VAL A 425 -9.86 -10.63 1.77
N ASP A 426 -11.02 -10.21 2.26
CA ASP A 426 -12.26 -10.99 2.17
C ASP A 426 -12.73 -11.15 0.72
N ASP A 427 -12.61 -10.09 -0.10
CA ASP A 427 -12.96 -10.18 -1.52
C ASP A 427 -12.02 -11.13 -2.27
N LEU A 428 -10.73 -11.03 -2.01
CA LEU A 428 -9.71 -11.91 -2.60
C LEU A 428 -9.89 -13.37 -2.19
N ALA A 429 -10.21 -13.63 -0.93
CA ALA A 429 -10.48 -14.99 -0.44
C ALA A 429 -11.67 -15.61 -1.19
N ARG A 430 -12.74 -14.84 -1.38
CA ARG A 430 -13.90 -15.29 -2.18
C ARG A 430 -13.53 -15.55 -3.64
N GLN A 431 -12.72 -14.68 -4.25
CA GLN A 431 -12.26 -14.87 -5.62
C GLN A 431 -11.39 -16.11 -5.79
N LEU A 432 -10.46 -16.35 -4.85
CA LEU A 432 -9.62 -17.56 -4.83
C LEU A 432 -10.48 -18.83 -4.78
N ALA A 433 -11.46 -18.89 -3.86
CA ALA A 433 -12.36 -20.01 -3.73
C ALA A 433 -13.20 -20.24 -5.01
N GLN A 434 -13.72 -19.16 -5.61
CA GLN A 434 -14.46 -19.24 -6.88
C GLN A 434 -13.58 -19.74 -8.03
N ARG A 435 -12.34 -19.29 -8.12
CA ARG A 435 -11.39 -19.75 -9.15
C ARG A 435 -11.05 -21.23 -9.00
N GLU A 436 -10.84 -21.69 -7.79
CA GLU A 436 -10.56 -23.11 -7.51
C GLU A 436 -11.77 -24.00 -7.89
N GLN A 437 -12.98 -23.53 -7.58
CA GLN A 437 -14.20 -24.20 -8.01
C GLN A 437 -14.33 -24.23 -9.54
N GLN A 438 -14.07 -23.11 -10.23
CA GLN A 438 -14.09 -23.05 -11.68
C GLN A 438 -13.05 -23.99 -12.32
N LEU A 439 -11.85 -24.03 -11.76
CA LEU A 439 -10.79 -24.95 -12.23
C LEU A 439 -11.26 -26.42 -12.15
N THR A 440 -11.84 -26.78 -11.00
CA THR A 440 -12.36 -28.14 -10.78
C THR A 440 -13.50 -28.45 -11.77
N GLN A 441 -14.46 -27.54 -11.94
CA GLN A 441 -15.58 -27.72 -12.88
C GLN A 441 -15.09 -27.91 -14.33
N LEU A 442 -14.19 -27.06 -14.79
CA LEU A 442 -13.66 -27.14 -16.16
C LEU A 442 -12.87 -28.44 -16.39
N ARG A 443 -12.15 -28.94 -15.40
CA ARG A 443 -11.46 -30.23 -15.47
C ARG A 443 -12.45 -31.39 -15.54
N GLU A 444 -13.50 -31.37 -14.72
CA GLU A 444 -14.56 -32.37 -14.79
C GLU A 444 -15.31 -32.33 -16.13
N GLU A 445 -15.64 -31.16 -16.66
CA GLU A 445 -16.28 -31.00 -17.97
C GLU A 445 -15.40 -31.58 -19.08
N ARG A 446 -14.11 -31.23 -19.09
CA ARG A 446 -13.16 -31.80 -20.04
C ARG A 446 -13.11 -33.32 -19.93
N GLN A 447 -13.01 -33.85 -18.72
CA GLN A 447 -12.92 -35.30 -18.50
C GLN A 447 -14.20 -36.02 -18.94
N ARG A 448 -15.37 -35.48 -18.64
CA ARG A 448 -16.68 -36.02 -19.13
C ARG A 448 -16.75 -35.97 -20.64
N ALA A 449 -16.35 -34.86 -21.28
CA ALA A 449 -16.33 -34.73 -22.74
C ALA A 449 -15.38 -35.74 -23.38
N MET A 450 -14.22 -36.01 -22.77
CA MET A 450 -13.29 -37.05 -23.27
C MET A 450 -13.91 -38.45 -23.16
N THR A 451 -14.53 -38.81 -22.04
CA THR A 451 -15.13 -40.13 -21.83
C THR A 451 -16.37 -40.37 -22.73
N THR A 452 -17.09 -39.29 -23.08
CA THR A 452 -18.25 -39.40 -24.02
C THR A 452 -17.88 -39.22 -25.48
N GLY A 453 -16.59 -39.08 -25.83
CA GLY A 453 -16.11 -38.90 -27.18
C GLY A 453 -16.41 -37.52 -27.80
N GLN A 454 -16.84 -36.54 -27.01
CA GLN A 454 -17.12 -35.17 -27.46
C GLN A 454 -15.85 -34.32 -27.54
N LEU A 455 -14.93 -34.68 -28.44
CA LEU A 455 -13.59 -34.10 -28.54
C LEU A 455 -13.58 -32.57 -28.70
N GLN A 456 -14.52 -31.99 -29.46
CA GLN A 456 -14.60 -30.54 -29.63
C GLN A 456 -14.89 -29.82 -28.28
N LEU A 457 -15.79 -30.35 -27.46
CA LEU A 457 -16.09 -29.82 -26.15
C LEU A 457 -14.89 -29.96 -25.22
N ALA A 458 -14.19 -31.10 -25.27
CA ALA A 458 -12.98 -31.31 -24.47
C ALA A 458 -11.87 -30.30 -24.84
N VAL A 459 -11.67 -30.02 -26.15
CA VAL A 459 -10.71 -29.00 -26.60
C VAL A 459 -11.14 -27.61 -26.13
N GLN A 460 -12.41 -27.26 -26.22
CA GLN A 460 -12.90 -25.96 -25.80
C GLN A 460 -12.71 -25.74 -24.28
N SER A 461 -13.07 -26.73 -23.45
CA SER A 461 -12.82 -26.66 -22.00
C SER A 461 -11.32 -26.57 -21.69
N ALA A 462 -10.46 -27.30 -22.42
CA ALA A 462 -9.01 -27.24 -22.26
C ALA A 462 -8.42 -25.88 -22.69
N LEU A 463 -8.94 -25.24 -23.73
CA LEU A 463 -8.57 -23.88 -24.12
C LEU A 463 -8.93 -22.88 -23.04
N THR A 464 -10.15 -22.95 -22.51
CA THR A 464 -10.60 -22.09 -21.40
C THR A 464 -9.73 -22.29 -20.15
N LEU A 465 -9.32 -23.55 -19.86
CA LEU A 465 -8.36 -23.83 -18.78
C LEU A 465 -7.03 -23.13 -19.00
N GLN A 466 -6.48 -23.16 -20.22
CA GLN A 466 -5.21 -22.50 -20.53
C GLN A 466 -5.28 -20.97 -20.50
N GLU A 467 -6.42 -20.38 -20.86
CA GLU A 467 -6.62 -18.94 -20.78
C GLU A 467 -6.74 -18.46 -19.32
N ARG A 468 -7.50 -19.18 -18.49
CA ARG A 468 -7.79 -18.77 -17.12
C ARG A 468 -6.77 -19.25 -16.09
N PHE A 469 -6.14 -20.41 -16.33
CA PHE A 469 -5.24 -21.10 -15.40
C PHE A 469 -3.94 -21.53 -16.10
N PRO A 470 -3.16 -20.60 -16.62
CA PRO A 470 -2.01 -20.91 -17.48
C PRO A 470 -0.89 -21.68 -16.79
N ALA A 471 -0.78 -21.64 -15.46
CA ALA A 471 0.33 -22.23 -14.71
C ALA A 471 0.27 -23.77 -14.56
N GLN A 472 -0.84 -24.39 -14.93
CA GLN A 472 -1.03 -25.83 -14.73
C GLN A 472 -0.44 -26.63 -15.88
N ALA A 473 0.80 -27.12 -15.74
CA ALA A 473 1.50 -27.90 -16.77
C ALA A 473 0.71 -29.15 -17.21
N GLY A 474 0.03 -29.83 -16.28
CA GLY A 474 -0.82 -30.97 -16.61
C GLY A 474 -1.99 -30.64 -17.53
N ASP A 475 -2.61 -29.46 -17.36
CA ASP A 475 -3.71 -29.02 -18.23
C ASP A 475 -3.18 -28.57 -19.60
N ALA A 476 -1.98 -27.96 -19.65
CA ALA A 476 -1.28 -27.64 -20.89
C ALA A 476 -0.93 -28.89 -21.70
N TRP A 477 -0.45 -29.90 -21.00
CA TRP A 477 -0.17 -31.20 -21.58
C TRP A 477 -1.43 -31.87 -22.17
N GLN A 478 -2.51 -31.90 -21.41
CA GLN A 478 -3.79 -32.47 -21.86
C GLN A 478 -4.32 -31.75 -23.11
N LEU A 479 -4.20 -30.42 -23.18
CA LEU A 479 -4.57 -29.69 -24.41
C LEU A 479 -3.69 -30.09 -25.60
N LEU A 480 -2.37 -30.23 -25.42
CA LEU A 480 -1.47 -30.65 -26.48
C LEU A 480 -1.85 -32.05 -27.02
N VAL A 481 -2.18 -32.99 -26.11
CA VAL A 481 -2.66 -34.32 -26.47
C VAL A 481 -3.99 -34.23 -27.25
N LEU A 482 -4.95 -33.41 -26.78
CA LEU A 482 -6.21 -33.23 -27.49
C LEU A 482 -6.03 -32.64 -28.91
N LEU A 483 -5.05 -31.75 -29.12
CA LEU A 483 -4.73 -31.17 -30.42
C LEU A 483 -4.18 -32.21 -31.45
N THR A 484 -3.69 -33.36 -30.99
CA THR A 484 -3.35 -34.49 -31.91
C THR A 484 -4.59 -35.17 -32.48
N GLN A 485 -5.71 -35.10 -31.74
CA GLN A 485 -6.95 -35.85 -32.07
C GLN A 485 -8.02 -34.98 -32.71
N CYS A 486 -8.07 -33.68 -32.36
CA CYS A 486 -9.14 -32.81 -32.75
C CYS A 486 -8.66 -31.36 -32.99
N TRP A 487 -9.05 -30.78 -34.11
CA TRP A 487 -8.76 -29.39 -34.43
C TRP A 487 -9.73 -28.44 -33.69
N PRO A 488 -9.26 -27.33 -33.03
CA PRO A 488 -10.14 -26.39 -32.39
C PRO A 488 -11.11 -25.72 -33.37
N ALA A 489 -12.42 -25.79 -33.08
CA ALA A 489 -13.43 -25.19 -33.93
C ALA A 489 -13.25 -23.65 -33.99
N GLY A 490 -13.31 -23.09 -35.19
CA GLY A 490 -13.22 -21.64 -35.42
C GLY A 490 -11.80 -21.04 -35.31
N MET A 491 -10.77 -21.83 -35.02
CA MET A 491 -9.38 -21.32 -34.95
C MET A 491 -8.64 -21.52 -36.31
N ALA A 492 -8.05 -20.42 -36.80
CA ALA A 492 -7.17 -20.47 -37.97
C ALA A 492 -5.81 -21.11 -37.63
N ALA A 493 -5.16 -21.75 -38.60
CA ALA A 493 -3.89 -22.42 -38.38
C ALA A 493 -2.79 -21.56 -37.76
N PRO A 494 -2.60 -20.27 -38.11
CA PRO A 494 -1.62 -19.42 -37.42
C PRO A 494 -1.93 -19.17 -35.94
N ALA A 495 -3.22 -19.17 -35.55
CA ALA A 495 -3.62 -19.01 -34.16
C ALA A 495 -3.33 -20.27 -33.33
N VAL A 496 -3.56 -21.46 -33.95
CA VAL A 496 -3.22 -22.74 -33.30
C VAL A 496 -1.71 -22.91 -33.21
N ALA A 497 -0.93 -22.48 -34.21
CA ALA A 497 0.53 -22.50 -34.18
C ALA A 497 1.07 -21.66 -32.98
N ARG A 498 0.60 -20.42 -32.83
CA ARG A 498 0.97 -19.58 -31.69
C ARG A 498 0.55 -20.18 -30.35
N LEU A 499 -0.59 -20.86 -30.30
CA LEU A 499 -1.01 -21.57 -29.08
C LEU A 499 -0.04 -22.71 -28.75
N VAL A 500 0.35 -23.51 -29.75
CA VAL A 500 1.31 -24.63 -29.60
C VAL A 500 2.67 -24.10 -29.12
N ASP A 501 3.18 -23.04 -29.74
CA ASP A 501 4.44 -22.40 -29.31
C ASP A 501 4.40 -21.92 -27.86
N ARG A 502 3.29 -21.35 -27.44
CA ARG A 502 3.09 -20.95 -26.02
C ARG A 502 3.03 -22.16 -25.07
N LEU A 503 2.33 -23.22 -25.46
CA LEU A 503 2.29 -24.47 -24.67
C LEU A 503 3.68 -25.11 -24.58
N GLU A 504 4.43 -25.13 -25.66
CA GLU A 504 5.81 -25.62 -25.67
C GLU A 504 6.71 -24.81 -24.76
N GLN A 505 6.68 -23.49 -24.86
CA GLN A 505 7.45 -22.60 -23.97
C GLN A 505 7.16 -22.91 -22.50
N ARG A 506 5.88 -23.04 -22.12
CA ARG A 506 5.48 -23.34 -20.75
C ARG A 506 5.96 -24.70 -20.26
N LEU A 507 5.76 -25.74 -21.08
CA LEU A 507 6.13 -27.11 -20.71
C LEU A 507 7.65 -27.29 -20.61
N ASN A 508 8.41 -26.60 -21.48
CA ASN A 508 9.88 -26.62 -21.45
C ASN A 508 10.46 -25.93 -20.19
N HIS A 509 9.72 -25.04 -19.56
CA HIS A 509 10.14 -24.40 -18.32
C HIS A 509 9.72 -25.15 -17.05
N SER A 510 8.99 -26.27 -17.15
CA SER A 510 8.61 -27.10 -16.00
C SER A 510 9.50 -28.34 -15.89
N ALA A 511 10.49 -28.29 -15.01
CA ALA A 511 11.44 -29.39 -14.81
C ALA A 511 10.74 -30.68 -14.36
N ALA A 512 9.83 -30.59 -13.40
CA ALA A 512 9.06 -31.73 -12.91
C ALA A 512 8.20 -32.39 -13.99
N PHE A 513 7.63 -31.62 -14.92
CA PHE A 513 6.89 -32.14 -16.05
C PHE A 513 7.80 -32.90 -17.02
N LEU A 514 8.96 -32.33 -17.35
CA LEU A 514 9.91 -32.93 -18.31
C LEU A 514 10.51 -34.24 -17.80
N GLU A 515 10.75 -34.36 -16.49
CA GLU A 515 11.21 -35.60 -15.88
C GLU A 515 10.22 -36.74 -16.06
N HIS A 516 8.92 -36.47 -15.95
CA HIS A 516 7.88 -37.51 -16.01
C HIS A 516 7.37 -37.77 -17.43
N HIS A 517 7.34 -36.78 -18.29
CA HIS A 517 6.68 -36.86 -19.61
C HIS A 517 7.58 -36.54 -20.81
N GLY A 518 8.87 -36.30 -20.63
CA GLY A 518 9.75 -35.72 -21.67
C GLY A 518 9.76 -36.44 -23.03
N ASN A 519 9.69 -37.76 -23.07
CA ASN A 519 9.66 -38.52 -24.34
C ASN A 519 8.28 -38.44 -25.01
N ALA A 520 7.19 -38.73 -24.28
CA ALA A 520 5.82 -38.64 -24.78
C ALA A 520 5.48 -37.21 -25.25
N TYR A 521 6.00 -36.20 -24.54
CA TYR A 521 5.85 -34.80 -24.89
C TYR A 521 6.48 -34.48 -26.27
N ARG A 522 7.73 -34.90 -26.52
CA ARG A 522 8.42 -34.64 -27.80
C ARG A 522 7.70 -35.28 -28.97
N GLU A 523 7.25 -36.53 -28.83
CA GLU A 523 6.48 -37.25 -29.83
C GLU A 523 5.14 -36.54 -30.13
N THR A 524 4.40 -36.16 -29.06
CA THR A 524 3.12 -35.45 -29.23
C THR A 524 3.30 -34.09 -29.88
N LEU A 525 4.31 -33.32 -29.50
CA LEU A 525 4.61 -32.03 -30.08
C LEU A 525 4.95 -32.14 -31.55
N GLN A 526 5.77 -33.13 -31.94
CA GLN A 526 6.10 -33.43 -33.33
C GLN A 526 4.84 -33.81 -34.13
N GLN A 527 3.95 -34.59 -33.56
CA GLN A 527 2.69 -34.99 -34.18
C GLN A 527 1.76 -33.79 -34.41
N VAL A 528 1.59 -32.91 -33.40
CA VAL A 528 0.79 -31.69 -33.56
C VAL A 528 1.39 -30.76 -34.62
N ARG A 529 2.70 -30.58 -34.65
CA ARG A 529 3.39 -29.76 -35.66
C ARG A 529 3.25 -30.35 -37.08
N SER A 530 3.28 -31.66 -37.23
CA SER A 530 3.04 -32.31 -38.52
C SER A 530 1.61 -32.10 -39.04
N HIS A 531 0.61 -32.02 -38.17
CA HIS A 531 -0.76 -31.67 -38.51
C HIS A 531 -0.95 -30.18 -38.83
N LEU A 532 -0.11 -29.29 -38.30
CA LEU A 532 -0.12 -27.86 -38.58
C LEU A 532 0.54 -27.49 -39.91
N ALA A 533 1.63 -28.14 -40.27
CA ALA A 533 2.45 -27.79 -41.41
C ALA A 533 1.67 -27.68 -42.76
N PRO A 534 0.74 -28.55 -43.09
CA PRO A 534 -0.04 -28.43 -44.33
C PRO A 534 -1.08 -27.32 -44.36
N LYS A 535 -1.42 -26.78 -43.17
CA LYS A 535 -2.47 -25.77 -42.97
C LYS A 535 -1.93 -24.36 -42.82
N LEU A 536 -0.61 -24.20 -42.66
CA LEU A 536 0.04 -22.90 -42.59
C LEU A 536 0.28 -22.36 -44.01
N PRO A 537 0.12 -21.06 -44.28
CA PRO A 537 0.50 -20.47 -45.55
C PRO A 537 2.00 -20.70 -45.80
N PRO A 538 2.44 -20.94 -47.04
CA PRO A 538 3.85 -21.09 -47.36
C PRO A 538 4.59 -19.82 -46.93
N LEU A 539 5.69 -19.99 -46.20
CA LEU A 539 6.58 -18.87 -45.83
C LEU A 539 7.02 -18.21 -47.16
N GLY A 540 6.55 -16.97 -47.38
CA GLY A 540 6.99 -16.19 -48.53
C GLY A 540 8.52 -16.05 -48.49
N PRO A 541 9.21 -16.09 -49.64
CA PRO A 541 10.64 -15.92 -49.69
C PRO A 541 11.00 -14.50 -49.25
N HIS A 542 11.82 -14.41 -48.20
CA HIS A 542 12.50 -13.21 -47.70
C HIS A 542 11.71 -12.17 -46.89
N GLN A 543 11.85 -12.30 -45.60
CA GLN A 543 12.31 -11.16 -44.78
C GLN A 543 13.44 -11.66 -43.87
N GLY A 544 14.61 -11.83 -44.46
CA GLY A 544 15.87 -11.82 -43.77
C GLY A 544 16.39 -10.38 -43.80
N LEU A 545 16.61 -9.86 -42.62
CA LEU A 545 17.61 -8.93 -42.14
C LEU A 545 17.03 -8.16 -40.96
#